data_07ff3a8b63529ebca6c495afcfe58e7f
#
_entry.id   07ff3a8b63529ebca6c495afcfe58e7f
#
_cell.length_a   1.000
_cell.length_b   1.000
_cell.length_c   1.000
_cell.angle_alpha   90.00
_cell.angle_beta   90.00
_cell.angle_gamma   90.00
#
_symmetry.space_group_name_H-M   'P 1'
#
loop_
_entity.id
_entity.type
_entity.pdbx_description
1 polymer ?
#
loop_
_entity_poly.entity_id
_entity_poly.type
_entity_poly.pdbx_seq_one_letter_code
_entity_poly.pdbx_strand_id
1 'polypeptide(L)'
;VWLAGRKMFTPASDGQLGSEQRAREISDRLNALLDSGLRLRDIRLSLEPAAVLARGGVLIAVTEADSALAAPKSAAQVAREAYDVLYRVLFDQELERIY
;
A
#
# COMPACT_ATOMS: atom_id res chain seq x y z
N VAL A 1 -3.64 0.78 -7.74
CA VAL A 1 -2.32 1.34 -7.37
C VAL A 1 -1.23 0.39 -7.83
N TRP A 2 -0.30 0.90 -8.60
CA TRP A 2 0.82 0.14 -9.15
C TRP A 2 2.13 0.68 -8.62
N LEU A 3 3.10 -0.20 -8.42
CA LEU A 3 4.44 0.16 -7.97
C LEU A 3 5.46 -0.72 -8.70
N ALA A 4 6.39 -0.09 -9.43
CA ALA A 4 7.44 -0.77 -10.18
C ALA A 4 6.90 -1.88 -11.10
N GLY A 5 5.78 -1.61 -11.78
CA GLY A 5 5.14 -2.56 -12.69
C GLY A 5 4.34 -3.67 -12.01
N ARG A 6 4.21 -3.65 -10.68
CA ARG A 6 3.44 -4.63 -9.92
C ARG A 6 2.18 -4.02 -9.36
N LYS A 7 1.08 -4.78 -9.43
CA LYS A 7 -0.17 -4.36 -8.82
C LYS A 7 -0.07 -4.49 -7.31
N MET A 8 -0.09 -3.35 -6.62
CA MET A 8 0.03 -3.29 -5.17
C MET A 8 -1.31 -3.39 -4.47
N PHE A 9 -2.31 -2.64 -4.94
CA PHE A 9 -3.60 -2.53 -4.28
C PHE A 9 -4.65 -2.01 -5.27
N THR A 10 -5.86 -2.56 -5.19
CA THR A 10 -7.00 -2.08 -5.98
C THR A 10 -8.07 -1.60 -5.01
N PRO A 11 -8.23 -0.27 -4.85
CA PRO A 11 -9.26 0.26 -3.96
C PRO A 11 -10.66 0.11 -4.56
N ALA A 12 -11.65 -0.08 -3.68
CA ALA A 12 -13.05 -0.01 -4.03
C ALA A 12 -13.59 1.40 -3.79
N SER A 13 -14.77 1.68 -4.31
CA SER A 13 -15.48 2.89 -3.97
C SER A 13 -15.96 2.83 -2.52
N ASP A 14 -15.83 3.92 -1.74
CA ASP A 14 -16.20 3.97 -0.33
C ASP A 14 -17.48 4.79 -0.05
N GLY A 15 -18.19 5.18 -1.10
CA GLY A 15 -19.41 5.96 -0.98
C GLY A 15 -19.21 7.48 -1.02
N GLN A 16 -18.03 7.98 -0.63
CA GLN A 16 -17.66 9.38 -0.73
C GLN A 16 -16.67 9.62 -1.88
N LEU A 17 -15.71 8.70 -2.03
CA LEU A 17 -14.70 8.76 -3.07
C LEU A 17 -14.85 7.56 -4.00
N GLY A 18 -14.75 7.80 -5.30
CA GLY A 18 -14.68 6.74 -6.29
C GLY A 18 -13.37 5.96 -6.19
N SER A 19 -13.35 4.74 -6.73
CA SER A 19 -12.16 3.89 -6.69
C SER A 19 -10.95 4.53 -7.37
N GLU A 20 -11.16 5.27 -8.46
CA GLU A 20 -10.08 5.97 -9.16
C GLU A 20 -9.50 7.11 -8.31
N GLN A 21 -10.35 7.84 -7.61
CA GLN A 21 -9.90 8.91 -6.74
C GLN A 21 -9.12 8.37 -5.56
N ARG A 22 -9.59 7.28 -4.95
CA ARG A 22 -8.86 6.61 -3.88
C ARG A 22 -7.50 6.11 -4.36
N ALA A 23 -7.45 5.49 -5.53
CA ALA A 23 -6.20 5.03 -6.12
C ALA A 23 -5.22 6.18 -6.35
N ARG A 24 -5.72 7.30 -6.84
CA ARG A 24 -4.89 8.49 -7.09
C ARG A 24 -4.32 9.06 -5.79
N GLU A 25 -5.15 9.18 -4.75
CA GLU A 25 -4.69 9.69 -3.46
C GLU A 25 -3.63 8.79 -2.83
N ILE A 26 -3.81 7.46 -2.90
CA ILE A 26 -2.83 6.51 -2.40
C ILE A 26 -1.54 6.61 -3.21
N SER A 27 -1.64 6.67 -4.54
CA SER A 27 -0.47 6.79 -5.42
C SER A 27 0.29 8.08 -5.17
N ASP A 28 -0.40 9.20 -5.01
CA ASP A 28 0.23 10.50 -4.75
C ASP A 28 0.97 10.48 -3.41
N ARG A 29 0.34 9.90 -2.39
CA ARG A 29 0.95 9.77 -1.06
C ARG A 29 2.18 8.87 -1.11
N LEU A 30 2.07 7.73 -1.81
CA LEU A 30 3.18 6.80 -1.97
C LEU A 30 4.35 7.45 -2.72
N ASN A 31 4.08 8.15 -3.81
CA ASN A 31 5.11 8.82 -4.60
C ASN A 31 5.80 9.91 -3.78
N ALA A 32 5.06 10.68 -2.98
CA ALA A 32 5.64 11.69 -2.09
C ALA A 32 6.57 11.05 -1.06
N LEU A 33 6.19 9.91 -0.50
CA LEU A 33 7.01 9.17 0.47
C LEU A 33 8.28 8.63 -0.19
N LEU A 34 8.17 8.06 -1.39
CA LEU A 34 9.32 7.55 -2.12
C LEU A 34 10.30 8.67 -2.48
N ASP A 35 9.78 9.82 -2.93
CA ASP A 35 10.60 10.98 -3.25
C ASP A 35 11.32 11.54 -2.01
N SER A 36 10.73 11.38 -0.84
CA SER A 36 11.33 11.84 0.43
C SER A 36 12.29 10.82 1.05
N GLY A 37 12.56 9.70 0.38
CA GLY A 37 13.52 8.70 0.85
C GLY A 37 12.95 7.65 1.77
N LEU A 38 11.73 7.18 1.51
CA LEU A 38 11.12 6.10 2.30
C LEU A 38 12.02 4.86 2.34
N ARG A 39 12.21 4.29 3.53
CA ARG A 39 13.06 3.12 3.77
C ARG A 39 12.25 1.96 4.34
N LEU A 40 12.80 0.74 4.26
CA LEU A 40 12.15 -0.45 4.83
C LEU A 40 11.76 -0.27 6.30
N ARG A 41 12.62 0.37 7.08
CA ARG A 41 12.36 0.61 8.52
C ARG A 41 11.18 1.55 8.76
N ASP A 42 10.74 2.27 7.74
CA ASP A 42 9.66 3.25 7.85
C ASP A 42 8.27 2.64 7.63
N ILE A 43 8.20 1.41 7.10
CA ILE A 43 6.92 0.77 6.78
C ILE A 43 6.54 -0.29 7.81
N ARG A 44 5.24 -0.44 8.03
CA ARG A 44 4.69 -1.44 8.95
C ARG A 44 3.40 -2.00 8.38
N LEU A 45 3.13 -3.25 8.72
CA LEU A 45 1.87 -3.91 8.38
C LEU A 45 1.00 -3.99 9.65
N SER A 46 -0.23 -3.54 9.54
CA SER A 46 -1.27 -3.75 10.56
C SER A 46 -2.29 -4.75 10.03
N LEU A 47 -2.64 -5.74 10.84
CA LEU A 47 -3.64 -6.74 10.46
C LEU A 47 -5.02 -6.41 11.03
N GLU A 48 -5.08 -5.64 12.13
CA GLU A 48 -6.33 -5.31 12.78
C GLU A 48 -6.24 -3.93 13.45
N PRO A 49 -6.76 -2.87 12.81
CA PRO A 49 -7.37 -2.86 11.46
C PRO A 49 -6.35 -3.12 10.36
N ALA A 50 -6.82 -3.70 9.26
CA ALA A 50 -5.94 -4.03 8.13
C ALA A 50 -5.46 -2.76 7.43
N ALA A 51 -4.17 -2.52 7.46
CA ALA A 51 -3.58 -1.31 6.90
C ALA A 51 -2.09 -1.47 6.62
N VAL A 52 -1.59 -0.65 5.72
CA VAL A 52 -0.15 -0.46 5.51
C VAL A 52 0.22 0.92 6.04
N LEU A 53 1.18 0.98 6.94
CA LEU A 53 1.63 2.20 7.58
C LEU A 53 3.00 2.62 7.04
N ALA A 54 3.22 3.93 6.96
CA ALA A 54 4.50 4.49 6.57
C ALA A 54 4.80 5.72 7.43
N ARG A 55 5.96 5.73 8.07
CA ARG A 55 6.41 6.83 8.96
C ARG A 55 5.38 7.22 10.01
N GLY A 56 4.70 6.21 10.59
CA GLY A 56 3.71 6.44 11.63
C GLY A 56 2.35 6.90 11.14
N GLY A 57 2.18 7.07 9.83
CA GLY A 57 0.90 7.42 9.22
C GLY A 57 0.33 6.28 8.38
N VAL A 58 -0.97 6.34 8.10
CA VAL A 58 -1.63 5.32 7.28
C VAL A 58 -1.40 5.63 5.80
N LEU A 59 -0.75 4.71 5.08
CA LEU A 59 -0.62 4.80 3.64
C LEU A 59 -1.84 4.20 2.93
N ILE A 60 -2.23 3.00 3.33
CA ILE A 60 -3.39 2.28 2.78
C ILE A 60 -4.19 1.74 3.95
N ALA A 61 -5.47 2.13 4.03
CA ALA A 61 -6.43 1.53 4.95
C ALA A 61 -7.36 0.62 4.13
N VAL A 62 -7.35 -0.69 4.43
CA VAL A 62 -8.17 -1.65 3.69
C VAL A 62 -9.56 -1.70 4.32
N THR A 63 -10.58 -1.37 3.52
CA THR A 63 -11.98 -1.37 3.96
C THR A 63 -12.64 -2.71 3.68
N GLU A 64 -13.84 -2.91 4.22
CA GLU A 64 -14.65 -4.09 3.90
C GLU A 64 -14.99 -4.15 2.41
N ALA A 65 -15.24 -3.00 1.78
CA ALA A 65 -15.48 -2.93 0.34
C ALA A 65 -14.25 -3.37 -0.45
N ASP A 66 -13.05 -3.00 -0.02
CA ASP A 66 -11.80 -3.43 -0.64
C ASP A 66 -11.64 -4.95 -0.54
N SER A 67 -11.93 -5.52 0.63
CA SER A 67 -11.89 -6.96 0.85
C SER A 67 -12.92 -7.70 0.00
N ALA A 68 -14.13 -7.16 -0.11
CA ALA A 68 -15.18 -7.74 -0.96
C ALA A 68 -14.77 -7.76 -2.44
N LEU A 69 -14.13 -6.70 -2.90
CA LEU A 69 -13.61 -6.62 -4.28
C LEU A 69 -12.54 -7.68 -4.56
N ALA A 70 -11.75 -8.01 -3.56
CA ALA A 70 -10.65 -8.98 -3.66
C ALA A 70 -11.05 -10.39 -3.20
N ALA A 71 -12.35 -10.64 -2.94
CA ALA A 71 -12.81 -11.92 -2.43
C ALA A 71 -12.24 -13.09 -3.24
N PRO A 72 -11.91 -14.23 -2.59
CA PRO A 72 -12.17 -14.57 -1.17
C PRO A 72 -11.11 -14.09 -0.18
N LYS A 73 -10.25 -13.16 -0.53
CA LYS A 73 -9.19 -12.67 0.36
C LYS A 73 -9.78 -11.83 1.50
N SER A 74 -9.21 -11.99 2.70
CA SER A 74 -9.57 -11.14 3.85
C SER A 74 -8.91 -9.76 3.73
N ALA A 75 -9.41 -8.79 4.51
CA ALA A 75 -8.80 -7.47 4.56
C ALA A 75 -7.33 -7.54 4.99
N ALA A 76 -7.01 -8.39 5.98
CA ALA A 76 -5.63 -8.60 6.43
C ALA A 76 -4.75 -9.15 5.31
N GLN A 77 -5.26 -10.07 4.51
CA GLN A 77 -4.53 -10.63 3.38
C GLN A 77 -4.27 -9.59 2.29
N VAL A 78 -5.27 -8.75 1.98
CA VAL A 78 -5.12 -7.66 1.03
C VAL A 78 -4.06 -6.67 1.49
N ALA A 79 -4.08 -6.28 2.76
CA ALA A 79 -3.07 -5.39 3.34
C ALA A 79 -1.68 -6.02 3.27
N ARG A 80 -1.56 -7.30 3.57
CA ARG A 80 -0.29 -8.02 3.52
C ARG A 80 0.30 -8.06 2.11
N GLU A 81 -0.53 -8.31 1.12
CA GLU A 81 -0.08 -8.33 -0.27
C GLU A 81 0.42 -6.96 -0.72
N ALA A 82 -0.29 -5.89 -0.34
CA ALA A 82 0.15 -4.53 -0.63
C ALA A 82 1.49 -4.22 0.06
N TYR A 83 1.62 -4.61 1.32
CA TYR A 83 2.86 -4.45 2.08
C TYR A 83 4.02 -5.21 1.42
N ASP A 84 3.78 -6.44 0.97
CA ASP A 84 4.82 -7.28 0.36
C ASP A 84 5.36 -6.64 -0.93
N VAL A 85 4.51 -6.04 -1.75
CA VAL A 85 4.96 -5.33 -2.96
C VAL A 85 5.85 -4.15 -2.58
N LEU A 86 5.41 -3.34 -1.63
CA LEU A 86 6.18 -2.19 -1.16
C LEU A 86 7.52 -2.63 -0.53
N TYR A 87 7.48 -3.67 0.30
CA TYR A 87 8.68 -4.23 0.93
C TYR A 87 9.70 -4.65 -0.13
N ARG A 88 9.26 -5.38 -1.15
CA ARG A 88 10.14 -5.87 -2.20
C ARG A 88 10.82 -4.72 -2.95
N VAL A 89 10.07 -3.68 -3.29
CA VAL A 89 10.60 -2.53 -4.00
C VAL A 89 11.64 -1.79 -3.15
N LEU A 90 11.33 -1.54 -1.88
CA LEU A 90 12.27 -0.85 -0.98
C LEU A 90 13.50 -1.70 -0.69
N PHE A 91 13.34 -3.00 -0.54
CA PHE A 91 14.46 -3.92 -0.35
C PHE A 91 15.43 -3.87 -1.53
N ASP A 92 14.90 -3.94 -2.75
CA ASP A 92 15.72 -3.89 -3.97
C ASP A 92 16.45 -2.54 -4.07
N GLN A 93 15.79 -1.43 -3.73
CA GLN A 93 16.41 -0.11 -3.72
C GLN A 93 17.55 -0.02 -2.70
N GLU A 94 17.36 -0.58 -1.52
CA GLU A 94 18.40 -0.58 -0.49
C GLU A 94 19.60 -1.44 -0.87
N LEU A 95 19.37 -2.57 -1.54
CA LEU A 95 20.47 -3.39 -2.08
C LEU A 95 21.29 -2.61 -3.10
N GLU A 96 20.65 -1.88 -4.00
CA GLU A 96 21.35 -1.06 -4.99
C GLU A 96 22.23 0.01 -4.34
N ARG A 97 21.82 0.54 -3.20
CA ARG A 97 22.63 1.54 -2.48
C ARG A 97 23.86 0.96 -1.80
N ILE A 98 23.82 -0.32 -1.45
CA ILE A 98 24.95 -1.00 -0.81
C ILE A 98 26.00 -1.41 -1.85
N TYR A 99 25.55 -1.73 -3.03
CA TYR A 99 26.39 -2.12 -4.15
C TYR A 99 26.46 -1.00 -5.20
#